data_bcc110aa07966ae81367ae72c1ece118
#
_entry.id   bcc110aa07966ae81367ae72c1ece118
#
_cell.length_a   1.000
_cell.length_b   1.000
_cell.length_c   1.000
_cell.angle_alpha   90.00
_cell.angle_beta   90.00
_cell.angle_gamma   90.00
#
_symmetry.space_group_name_H-M   'P 1'
#
loop_
_entity.id
_entity.type
_entity.pdbx_description
1 polymer ?
#
loop_
_entity_poly.entity_id
_entity_poly.type
_entity_poly.pdbx_seq_one_letter_code
_entity_poly.pdbx_strand_id
1 'polypeptide(L)'
;MLQSVFEKEGIEFWGVLPFEACGCRRADLIERKGASASDIKSAIVFLVPYYVEQEKGNISLYARSGDYHFYCDALFERILPVLRESFGGEFLGFADKSPIEENIAAAKAGLGVLGDNYMLINEKYGSFVFLAEILSTVPPEALGFSGEVQPARECLHCGACRRACPMQSHGGECLSALTQTKGALTAAQEDYIREYGFAWGCDICQLACPMTQKAIRSGVCTPIGFFKEDRIALLTAERLNGMSKEEFRARAFSWRGKQPLLRNLEILSK
;
A
#
# COMPACT_ATOMS: atom_id res chain seq x y z
N MET A 1 24.79 3.08 7.76
CA MET A 1 24.74 3.31 6.30
C MET A 1 23.31 3.19 5.76
N LEU A 2 22.57 2.09 5.95
CA LEU A 2 21.15 1.99 5.54
C LEU A 2 20.32 3.15 6.07
N GLN A 3 20.44 3.48 7.36
CA GLN A 3 19.74 4.60 7.98
C GLN A 3 19.91 5.90 7.18
N SER A 4 21.15 6.26 6.80
CA SER A 4 21.40 7.51 6.06
C SER A 4 20.82 7.48 4.63
N VAL A 5 20.68 6.31 4.01
CA VAL A 5 20.02 6.16 2.70
C VAL A 5 18.53 6.44 2.84
N PHE A 6 17.86 5.80 3.80
CA PHE A 6 16.43 5.98 4.02
C PHE A 6 16.08 7.38 4.55
N GLU A 7 16.89 7.95 5.43
CA GLU A 7 16.70 9.32 5.93
C GLU A 7 16.73 10.37 4.81
N LYS A 8 17.64 10.25 3.84
CA LYS A 8 17.70 11.14 2.67
C LYS A 8 16.43 11.10 1.82
N GLU A 9 15.78 9.95 1.75
CA GLU A 9 14.55 9.74 1.00
C GLU A 9 13.29 10.02 1.83
N GLY A 10 13.43 10.40 3.09
CA GLY A 10 12.31 10.65 4.00
C GLY A 10 11.58 9.38 4.44
N ILE A 11 12.21 8.21 4.31
CA ILE A 11 11.68 6.92 4.78
C ILE A 11 12.06 6.75 6.24
N GLU A 12 11.07 6.84 7.10
CA GLU A 12 11.25 6.87 8.56
C GLU A 12 11.16 5.48 9.21
N PHE A 13 10.32 4.61 8.64
CA PHE A 13 10.07 3.26 9.16
C PHE A 13 10.55 2.20 8.17
N TRP A 14 11.59 1.50 8.55
CA TRP A 14 12.16 0.39 7.80
C TRP A 14 12.79 -0.64 8.76
N GLY A 15 12.96 -1.87 8.28
CA GLY A 15 13.62 -2.91 9.04
C GLY A 15 14.18 -4.00 8.12
N VAL A 16 15.13 -4.76 8.63
CA VAL A 16 15.80 -5.86 7.93
C VAL A 16 15.34 -7.19 8.52
N LEU A 17 15.12 -8.16 7.66
CA LEU A 17 14.79 -9.54 8.04
C LEU A 17 15.63 -10.54 7.21
N PRO A 18 15.93 -11.73 7.78
CA PRO A 18 16.30 -12.89 6.99
C PRO A 18 15.19 -13.23 5.98
N PHE A 19 15.55 -13.54 4.74
CA PHE A 19 14.56 -13.78 3.68
C PHE A 19 13.61 -14.95 4.00
N GLU A 20 14.10 -16.01 4.63
CA GLU A 20 13.32 -17.17 5.06
C GLU A 20 12.18 -16.82 6.02
N ALA A 21 12.32 -15.71 6.75
CA ALA A 21 11.28 -15.23 7.67
C ALA A 21 10.13 -14.49 6.97
N CYS A 22 10.30 -14.13 5.69
CA CYS A 22 9.37 -13.26 4.97
C CYS A 22 8.21 -13.98 4.26
N GLY A 23 8.22 -15.32 4.17
CA GLY A 23 7.16 -16.09 3.52
C GLY A 23 7.12 -15.87 2.01
N CYS A 24 8.14 -16.37 1.29
CA CYS A 24 8.17 -16.25 -0.16
C CYS A 24 7.07 -17.09 -0.82
N ARG A 25 6.19 -16.42 -1.60
CA ARG A 25 5.09 -17.06 -2.33
C ARG A 25 5.20 -16.93 -3.85
N ARG A 26 5.98 -15.97 -4.34
CA ARG A 26 6.08 -15.64 -5.75
C ARG A 26 7.54 -15.52 -6.19
N ALA A 27 8.28 -16.64 -6.09
CA ALA A 27 9.68 -16.72 -6.56
C ALA A 27 9.84 -16.28 -8.02
N ASP A 28 8.81 -16.52 -8.87
CA ASP A 28 8.78 -16.08 -10.26
C ASP A 28 8.99 -14.57 -10.44
N LEU A 29 8.61 -13.74 -9.46
CA LEU A 29 8.82 -12.29 -9.51
C LEU A 29 10.30 -11.92 -9.29
N ILE A 30 11.03 -12.69 -8.48
CA ILE A 30 12.48 -12.54 -8.29
C ILE A 30 13.19 -12.92 -9.57
N GLU A 31 12.82 -14.06 -10.18
CA GLU A 31 13.41 -14.57 -11.42
C GLU A 31 13.22 -13.59 -12.59
N ARG A 32 12.07 -12.93 -12.68
CA ARG A 32 11.82 -11.87 -13.69
C ARG A 32 12.75 -10.66 -13.55
N LYS A 33 13.35 -10.45 -12.38
CA LYS A 33 14.36 -9.42 -12.14
C LYS A 33 15.79 -9.94 -12.26
N GLY A 34 15.98 -11.17 -12.74
CA GLY A 34 17.28 -11.74 -13.09
C GLY A 34 18.04 -12.38 -11.92
N ALA A 35 17.38 -12.65 -10.78
CA ALA A 35 17.98 -13.33 -9.64
C ALA A 35 17.25 -14.64 -9.34
N SER A 36 17.92 -15.57 -8.62
CA SER A 36 17.27 -16.77 -8.09
C SER A 36 16.79 -16.52 -6.67
N ALA A 37 15.60 -17.03 -6.32
CA ALA A 37 15.09 -16.94 -4.95
C ALA A 37 16.03 -17.64 -3.94
N SER A 38 16.80 -18.67 -4.37
CA SER A 38 17.79 -19.34 -3.53
C SER A 38 18.98 -18.45 -3.16
N ASP A 39 19.25 -17.41 -3.92
CA ASP A 39 20.38 -16.50 -3.70
C ASP A 39 20.00 -15.34 -2.77
N ILE A 40 18.71 -15.10 -2.59
CA ILE A 40 18.21 -14.05 -1.70
C ILE A 40 18.41 -14.47 -0.24
N LYS A 41 19.04 -13.61 0.54
CA LYS A 41 19.37 -13.84 1.96
C LYS A 41 18.62 -12.91 2.89
N SER A 42 18.28 -11.72 2.43
CA SER A 42 17.63 -10.69 3.26
C SER A 42 16.53 -9.93 2.54
N ALA A 43 15.64 -9.33 3.33
CA ALA A 43 14.66 -8.37 2.91
C ALA A 43 14.76 -7.11 3.77
N ILE A 44 14.79 -5.96 3.13
CA ILE A 44 14.60 -4.66 3.76
C ILE A 44 13.17 -4.25 3.49
N VAL A 45 12.32 -4.19 4.49
CA VAL A 45 10.92 -3.78 4.36
C VAL A 45 10.78 -2.37 4.90
N PHE A 46 9.99 -1.52 4.23
CA PHE A 46 9.80 -0.13 4.65
C PHE A 46 8.40 0.40 4.32
N LEU A 47 8.03 1.47 5.03
CA LEU A 47 6.73 2.11 4.91
C LEU A 47 6.81 3.38 4.07
N VAL A 48 5.84 3.53 3.19
CA VAL A 48 5.63 4.73 2.37
C VAL A 48 4.29 5.34 2.76
N PRO A 49 4.24 6.28 3.72
CA PRO A 49 3.01 6.88 4.19
C PRO A 49 2.39 7.78 3.11
N TYR A 50 1.05 7.70 2.96
CA TYR A 50 0.34 8.45 1.92
C TYR A 50 -0.78 9.37 2.46
N TYR A 51 -1.10 9.32 3.74
CA TYR A 51 -2.17 10.14 4.31
C TYR A 51 -1.81 11.63 4.29
N VAL A 52 -2.70 12.46 3.80
CA VAL A 52 -2.56 13.93 3.82
C VAL A 52 -3.62 14.51 4.75
N GLU A 53 -4.88 14.30 4.45
CA GLU A 53 -6.01 14.78 5.23
C GLU A 53 -7.29 14.00 4.91
N GLN A 54 -8.26 14.05 5.81
CA GLN A 54 -9.58 13.48 5.60
C GLN A 54 -10.47 14.51 4.90
N GLU A 55 -10.49 14.48 3.59
CA GLU A 55 -11.33 15.28 2.72
C GLU A 55 -12.48 14.42 2.19
N LYS A 56 -13.70 15.01 2.10
CA LYS A 56 -14.84 14.32 1.47
C LYS A 56 -14.54 14.03 0.00
N GLY A 57 -14.91 12.84 -0.46
CA GLY A 57 -14.72 12.44 -1.84
C GLY A 57 -15.20 11.04 -2.10
N ASN A 58 -15.14 10.63 -3.36
CA ASN A 58 -15.56 9.32 -3.84
C ASN A 58 -14.38 8.43 -4.28
N ILE A 59 -13.14 8.88 -4.05
CA ILE A 59 -11.91 8.13 -4.28
C ILE A 59 -11.26 7.81 -2.93
N SER A 60 -10.90 6.54 -2.73
CA SER A 60 -10.15 6.09 -1.56
C SER A 60 -8.85 6.88 -1.40
N LEU A 61 -8.46 7.14 -0.16
CA LEU A 61 -7.31 7.98 0.20
C LEU A 61 -6.01 7.59 -0.52
N TYR A 62 -5.77 6.27 -0.69
CA TYR A 62 -4.56 5.77 -1.35
C TYR A 62 -4.47 6.14 -2.84
N ALA A 63 -5.60 6.39 -3.49
CA ALA A 63 -5.67 6.61 -4.93
C ALA A 63 -5.93 8.08 -5.32
N ARG A 64 -5.87 9.00 -4.36
CA ARG A 64 -6.16 10.43 -4.61
C ARG A 64 -5.04 11.19 -5.29
N SER A 65 -3.80 10.80 -5.07
CA SER A 65 -2.60 11.38 -5.70
C SER A 65 -2.19 10.62 -6.97
N GLY A 66 -0.97 10.81 -7.42
CA GLY A 66 -0.33 9.97 -8.43
C GLY A 66 -0.23 8.50 -8.01
N ASP A 67 0.03 7.63 -8.97
CA ASP A 67 0.23 6.22 -8.71
C ASP A 67 1.53 6.00 -7.93
N TYR A 68 1.41 5.38 -6.75
CA TYR A 68 2.54 5.13 -5.85
C TYR A 68 3.62 4.22 -6.46
N HIS A 69 3.28 3.43 -7.49
CA HIS A 69 4.28 2.64 -8.21
C HIS A 69 5.34 3.55 -8.85
N PHE A 70 4.94 4.69 -9.44
CA PHE A 70 5.91 5.65 -9.99
C PHE A 70 6.82 6.24 -8.91
N TYR A 71 6.26 6.51 -7.73
CA TYR A 71 7.07 6.96 -6.60
C TYR A 71 8.08 5.89 -6.17
N CYS A 72 7.61 4.64 -5.99
CA CYS A 72 8.47 3.53 -5.58
C CYS A 72 9.53 3.21 -6.63
N ASP A 73 9.18 3.19 -7.91
CA ASP A 73 10.14 2.96 -9.01
C ASP A 73 11.24 4.03 -9.02
N ALA A 74 10.86 5.31 -8.94
CA ALA A 74 11.82 6.40 -8.86
C ALA A 74 12.68 6.36 -7.57
N LEU A 75 12.11 5.90 -6.45
CA LEU A 75 12.84 5.65 -5.21
C LEU A 75 13.89 4.54 -5.41
N PHE A 76 13.48 3.41 -5.98
CA PHE A 76 14.39 2.30 -6.27
C PHE A 76 15.53 2.70 -7.22
N GLU A 77 15.25 3.49 -8.26
CA GLU A 77 16.28 4.01 -9.17
C GLU A 77 17.36 4.81 -8.43
N ARG A 78 16.99 5.54 -7.37
CA ARG A 78 17.95 6.32 -6.57
C ARG A 78 18.71 5.48 -5.55
N ILE A 79 18.03 4.57 -4.83
CA ILE A 79 18.63 3.90 -3.68
C ILE A 79 19.36 2.61 -4.02
N LEU A 80 18.89 1.81 -5.00
CA LEU A 80 19.51 0.50 -5.30
C LEU A 80 20.97 0.61 -5.76
N PRO A 81 21.38 1.57 -6.61
CA PRO A 81 22.79 1.76 -6.95
C PRO A 81 23.65 2.07 -5.72
N VAL A 82 23.17 2.92 -4.82
CA VAL A 82 23.89 3.28 -3.58
C VAL A 82 24.07 2.07 -2.67
N LEU A 83 23.04 1.20 -2.58
CA LEU A 83 23.11 -0.01 -1.78
C LEU A 83 24.12 -1.01 -2.37
N ARG A 84 24.12 -1.20 -3.71
CA ARG A 84 25.09 -2.07 -4.39
C ARG A 84 26.53 -1.59 -4.20
N GLU A 85 26.77 -0.29 -4.30
CA GLU A 85 28.08 0.31 -4.07
C GLU A 85 28.53 0.13 -2.61
N SER A 86 27.59 0.28 -1.66
CA SER A 86 27.88 0.26 -0.24
C SER A 86 28.11 -1.11 0.37
N PHE A 87 27.36 -2.12 -0.10
CA PHE A 87 27.32 -3.45 0.51
C PHE A 87 27.77 -4.57 -0.41
N GLY A 88 27.92 -4.27 -1.71
CA GLY A 88 28.06 -5.32 -2.74
C GLY A 88 26.77 -6.13 -2.92
N GLY A 89 26.82 -7.14 -3.76
CA GLY A 89 25.68 -8.02 -4.02
C GLY A 89 24.54 -7.36 -4.81
N GLU A 90 23.43 -8.10 -4.92
CA GLU A 90 22.25 -7.66 -5.67
C GLU A 90 21.16 -7.14 -4.73
N PHE A 91 20.45 -6.14 -5.23
CA PHE A 91 19.31 -5.51 -4.54
C PHE A 91 18.16 -5.34 -5.53
N LEU A 92 16.99 -5.87 -5.20
CA LEU A 92 15.79 -5.92 -6.04
C LEU A 92 14.62 -5.27 -5.30
N GLY A 93 14.12 -4.14 -5.80
CA GLY A 93 12.99 -3.43 -5.21
C GLY A 93 11.64 -3.97 -5.69
N PHE A 94 10.65 -4.04 -4.79
CA PHE A 94 9.27 -4.44 -5.08
C PHE A 94 8.29 -3.55 -4.30
N ALA A 95 7.11 -3.34 -4.89
CA ALA A 95 5.97 -2.70 -4.25
C ALA A 95 4.69 -3.28 -4.85
N ASP A 96 3.67 -3.61 -4.05
CA ASP A 96 2.39 -4.23 -4.41
C ASP A 96 2.53 -5.65 -4.99
N LYS A 97 3.21 -5.80 -6.11
CA LYS A 97 3.52 -7.12 -6.68
C LYS A 97 4.76 -7.70 -6.01
N SER A 98 4.57 -8.12 -4.79
CA SER A 98 5.62 -8.64 -3.93
C SER A 98 5.83 -10.15 -4.07
N PRO A 99 7.09 -10.64 -4.02
CA PRO A 99 7.37 -12.06 -3.90
C PRO A 99 7.14 -12.61 -2.49
N ILE A 100 7.01 -11.74 -1.47
CA ILE A 100 6.84 -12.11 -0.06
C ILE A 100 5.48 -11.68 0.50
N GLU A 101 5.17 -12.12 1.72
CA GLU A 101 4.01 -11.63 2.48
C GLU A 101 4.34 -10.28 3.13
N GLU A 102 4.20 -9.18 2.39
CA GLU A 102 4.64 -7.83 2.77
C GLU A 102 4.15 -7.39 4.16
N ASN A 103 2.87 -7.56 4.44
CA ASN A 103 2.27 -7.15 5.72
C ASN A 103 2.80 -7.97 6.90
N ILE A 104 3.01 -9.28 6.72
CA ILE A 104 3.61 -10.15 7.73
C ILE A 104 5.08 -9.80 7.93
N ALA A 105 5.83 -9.62 6.85
CA ALA A 105 7.23 -9.22 6.90
C ALA A 105 7.39 -7.86 7.60
N ALA A 106 6.56 -6.87 7.26
CA ALA A 106 6.57 -5.56 7.90
C ALA A 106 6.25 -5.64 9.41
N ALA A 107 5.29 -6.48 9.81
CA ALA A 107 4.97 -6.68 11.22
C ALA A 107 6.11 -7.38 11.99
N LYS A 108 6.76 -8.39 11.38
CA LYS A 108 7.95 -9.06 11.93
C LYS A 108 9.17 -8.15 12.03
N ALA A 109 9.29 -7.20 11.08
CA ALA A 109 10.31 -6.15 11.12
C ALA A 109 10.01 -5.05 12.16
N GLY A 110 8.92 -5.16 12.92
CA GLY A 110 8.54 -4.21 13.97
C GLY A 110 7.93 -2.90 13.46
N LEU A 111 7.52 -2.83 12.19
CA LEU A 111 7.02 -1.59 11.58
C LEU A 111 5.57 -1.27 11.94
N GLY A 112 4.89 -2.21 12.57
CA GLY A 112 3.50 -2.06 12.98
C GLY A 112 2.91 -3.36 13.52
N VAL A 113 1.59 -3.43 13.56
CA VAL A 113 0.82 -4.62 13.96
C VAL A 113 -0.12 -5.04 12.83
N LEU A 114 -0.43 -6.33 12.73
CA LEU A 114 -1.40 -6.85 11.78
C LEU A 114 -2.82 -6.58 12.26
N GLY A 115 -3.60 -5.90 11.45
CA GLY A 115 -5.02 -5.66 11.71
C GLY A 115 -5.90 -6.84 11.30
N ASP A 116 -7.06 -7.00 11.97
CA ASP A 116 -8.12 -7.94 11.56
C ASP A 116 -8.67 -7.65 10.14
N ASN A 117 -8.38 -6.47 9.60
CA ASN A 117 -8.68 -6.06 8.23
C ASN A 117 -7.52 -6.30 7.24
N TYR A 118 -6.53 -7.10 7.63
CA TYR A 118 -5.32 -7.42 6.87
C TYR A 118 -4.41 -6.24 6.52
N MET A 119 -4.63 -5.06 7.13
CA MET A 119 -3.73 -3.92 6.97
C MET A 119 -2.63 -3.95 8.02
N LEU A 120 -1.41 -3.52 7.66
CA LEU A 120 -0.43 -3.14 8.65
C LEU A 120 -0.85 -1.82 9.29
N ILE A 121 -0.78 -1.73 10.62
CA ILE A 121 -1.13 -0.52 11.37
C ILE A 121 0.13 -0.04 12.07
N ASN A 122 0.71 1.03 11.58
CA ASN A 122 1.87 1.70 12.16
C ASN A 122 1.41 2.65 13.27
N GLU A 123 2.23 2.83 14.31
CA GLU A 123 1.87 3.66 15.46
C GLU A 123 1.74 5.15 15.12
N LYS A 124 2.53 5.65 14.15
CA LYS A 124 2.54 7.06 13.71
C LYS A 124 1.53 7.33 12.61
N TYR A 125 1.49 6.48 11.59
CA TYR A 125 0.72 6.71 10.36
C TYR A 125 -0.59 5.91 10.27
N GLY A 126 -0.91 5.11 11.29
CA GLY A 126 -2.05 4.19 11.22
C GLY A 126 -1.89 3.19 10.08
N SER A 127 -2.97 2.86 9.39
CA SER A 127 -2.94 1.95 8.24
C SER A 127 -2.73 2.66 6.89
N PHE A 128 -2.46 3.97 6.89
CA PHE A 128 -2.28 4.75 5.66
C PHE A 128 -0.83 4.72 5.18
N VAL A 129 -0.32 3.53 4.97
CA VAL A 129 1.02 3.26 4.46
C VAL A 129 0.96 2.26 3.32
N PHE A 130 1.73 2.50 2.25
CA PHE A 130 2.08 1.45 1.33
C PHE A 130 3.28 0.70 1.90
N LEU A 131 3.38 -0.57 1.56
CA LEU A 131 4.52 -1.41 1.86
C LEU A 131 5.40 -1.50 0.62
N ALA A 132 6.70 -1.47 0.85
CA ALA A 132 7.67 -1.75 -0.19
C ALA A 132 8.85 -2.50 0.43
N GLU A 133 9.54 -3.28 -0.38
CA GLU A 133 10.68 -4.04 0.07
C GLU A 133 11.81 -4.05 -0.96
N ILE A 134 13.01 -4.30 -0.44
CA ILE A 134 14.20 -4.56 -1.23
C ILE A 134 14.75 -5.92 -0.80
N LEU A 135 14.70 -6.88 -1.71
CA LEU A 135 15.34 -8.19 -1.52
C LEU A 135 16.80 -8.13 -1.90
N SER A 136 17.67 -8.84 -1.15
CA SER A 136 19.10 -8.79 -1.40
C SER A 136 19.78 -10.14 -1.21
N THR A 137 20.87 -10.35 -1.98
CA THR A 137 21.80 -11.45 -1.80
C THR A 137 22.78 -11.22 -0.66
N VAL A 138 22.78 -10.03 -0.07
CA VAL A 138 23.62 -9.68 1.09
C VAL A 138 23.03 -10.30 2.35
N PRO A 139 23.86 -10.92 3.23
CA PRO A 139 23.37 -11.46 4.50
C PRO A 139 22.72 -10.38 5.38
N PRO A 140 21.64 -10.71 6.13
CA PRO A 140 20.90 -9.73 6.92
C PRO A 140 21.76 -9.04 7.99
N GLU A 141 22.75 -9.73 8.56
CA GLU A 141 23.68 -9.18 9.56
C GLU A 141 24.53 -8.05 8.98
N ALA A 142 24.96 -8.18 7.73
CA ALA A 142 25.72 -7.13 7.03
C ALA A 142 24.86 -5.87 6.77
N LEU A 143 23.54 -6.03 6.72
CA LEU A 143 22.56 -4.95 6.60
C LEU A 143 22.07 -4.41 7.96
N GLY A 144 22.65 -4.90 9.06
CA GLY A 144 22.37 -4.42 10.42
C GLY A 144 21.28 -5.20 11.16
N PHE A 145 20.83 -6.33 10.62
CA PHE A 145 19.97 -7.24 11.39
C PHE A 145 20.76 -7.85 12.55
N SER A 146 20.17 -7.84 13.72
CA SER A 146 20.75 -8.45 14.92
C SER A 146 19.65 -9.06 15.80
N GLY A 147 19.92 -10.21 16.38
CA GLY A 147 19.01 -10.91 17.26
C GLY A 147 18.11 -11.91 16.54
N GLU A 148 16.91 -12.11 17.06
CA GLU A 148 15.93 -13.07 16.56
C GLU A 148 14.77 -12.37 15.86
N VAL A 149 14.21 -13.03 14.84
CA VAL A 149 12.98 -12.58 14.20
C VAL A 149 11.83 -12.67 15.19
N GLN A 150 11.21 -11.54 15.48
CA GLN A 150 10.08 -11.49 16.38
C GLN A 150 8.81 -11.98 15.66
N PRO A 151 7.85 -12.61 16.37
CA PRO A 151 6.55 -12.93 15.80
C PRO A 151 5.83 -11.64 15.36
N ALA A 152 5.04 -11.73 14.30
CA ALA A 152 4.20 -10.63 13.87
C ALA A 152 3.23 -10.26 15.00
N ARG A 153 3.28 -9.00 15.45
CA ARG A 153 2.34 -8.49 16.47
C ARG A 153 0.98 -8.25 15.83
N GLU A 154 -0.06 -8.52 16.58
CA GLU A 154 -1.44 -8.35 16.15
C GLU A 154 -2.08 -7.11 16.78
N CYS A 155 -3.19 -6.65 16.20
CA CYS A 155 -3.94 -5.50 16.67
C CYS A 155 -4.75 -5.81 17.96
N LEU A 156 -5.55 -4.85 18.41
CA LEU A 156 -6.36 -4.96 19.64
C LEU A 156 -7.57 -5.91 19.51
N HIS A 157 -7.83 -6.50 18.35
CA HIS A 157 -8.98 -7.37 18.06
C HIS A 157 -10.34 -6.80 18.50
N CYS A 158 -10.48 -5.47 18.46
CA CYS A 158 -11.68 -4.77 18.91
C CYS A 158 -12.90 -4.95 17.99
N GLY A 159 -12.70 -5.51 16.79
CA GLY A 159 -13.73 -5.79 15.79
C GLY A 159 -14.33 -4.55 15.11
N ALA A 160 -13.87 -3.32 15.38
CA ALA A 160 -14.43 -2.10 14.82
C ALA A 160 -14.41 -2.08 13.28
N CYS A 161 -13.29 -2.51 12.67
CA CYS A 161 -13.13 -2.62 11.22
C CYS A 161 -14.14 -3.61 10.59
N ARG A 162 -14.40 -4.73 11.27
CA ARG A 162 -15.38 -5.72 10.82
C ARG A 162 -16.80 -5.20 10.93
N ARG A 163 -17.20 -4.61 12.08
CA ARG A 163 -18.54 -4.04 12.25
C ARG A 163 -18.85 -2.90 11.29
N ALA A 164 -17.85 -2.11 10.93
CA ALA A 164 -18.02 -1.00 10.00
C ALA A 164 -18.04 -1.44 8.53
N CYS A 165 -17.51 -2.64 8.20
CA CYS A 165 -17.40 -3.09 6.82
C CYS A 165 -18.78 -3.43 6.24
N PRO A 166 -19.23 -2.76 5.17
CA PRO A 166 -20.57 -3.02 4.61
C PRO A 166 -20.70 -4.41 3.99
N MET A 167 -19.58 -5.00 3.59
CA MET A 167 -19.55 -6.30 2.89
C MET A 167 -19.40 -7.50 3.83
N GLN A 168 -19.26 -7.28 5.15
CA GLN A 168 -19.01 -8.34 6.13
C GLN A 168 -20.11 -9.42 6.13
N SER A 169 -21.36 -9.03 5.91
CA SER A 169 -22.52 -9.93 5.90
C SER A 169 -22.74 -10.64 4.56
N HIS A 170 -21.90 -10.39 3.55
CA HIS A 170 -22.13 -10.79 2.16
C HIS A 170 -21.01 -11.65 1.57
N GLY A 171 -20.46 -12.57 2.35
CA GLY A 171 -19.57 -13.60 1.85
C GLY A 171 -18.12 -13.17 1.60
N GLY A 172 -17.69 -12.05 2.17
CA GLY A 172 -16.28 -11.68 2.17
C GLY A 172 -15.80 -10.87 0.96
N GLU A 173 -16.68 -10.44 0.07
CA GLU A 173 -16.30 -9.48 -0.97
C GLU A 173 -15.94 -8.13 -0.33
N CYS A 174 -14.85 -7.51 -0.82
CA CYS A 174 -14.43 -6.18 -0.36
C CYS A 174 -15.07 -5.10 -1.25
N LEU A 175 -15.65 -4.04 -0.66
CA LEU A 175 -16.21 -2.92 -1.43
C LEU A 175 -15.14 -2.28 -2.33
N SER A 176 -13.88 -2.21 -1.87
CA SER A 176 -12.76 -1.76 -2.71
C SER A 176 -12.60 -2.65 -3.95
N ALA A 177 -12.63 -3.97 -3.80
CA ALA A 177 -12.57 -4.90 -4.93
C ALA A 177 -13.78 -4.76 -5.85
N LEU A 178 -14.98 -4.58 -5.28
CA LEU A 178 -16.22 -4.37 -6.03
C LEU A 178 -16.14 -3.14 -6.93
N THR A 179 -15.66 -1.99 -6.42
CA THR A 179 -15.50 -0.78 -7.23
C THR A 179 -14.55 -0.97 -8.42
N GLN A 180 -13.66 -1.94 -8.35
CA GLN A 180 -12.62 -2.25 -9.36
C GLN A 180 -13.00 -3.40 -10.29
N THR A 181 -14.15 -4.04 -10.09
CA THR A 181 -14.64 -5.13 -10.91
C THR A 181 -14.95 -4.65 -12.34
N LYS A 182 -14.49 -5.40 -13.35
CA LYS A 182 -14.81 -5.14 -14.75
C LYS A 182 -16.18 -5.71 -15.10
N GLY A 183 -16.87 -5.09 -16.05
CA GLY A 183 -18.18 -5.53 -16.52
C GLY A 183 -19.36 -4.99 -15.70
N ALA A 184 -20.52 -5.58 -15.87
CA ALA A 184 -21.74 -5.18 -15.18
C ALA A 184 -21.74 -5.69 -13.73
N LEU A 185 -22.41 -4.95 -12.86
CA LEU A 185 -22.68 -5.34 -11.48
C LEU A 185 -24.14 -5.82 -11.36
N THR A 186 -24.42 -6.58 -10.33
CA THR A 186 -25.81 -6.90 -9.95
C THR A 186 -26.44 -5.67 -9.27
N ALA A 187 -27.77 -5.60 -9.25
CA ALA A 187 -28.48 -4.50 -8.58
C ALA A 187 -28.04 -4.32 -7.11
N ALA A 188 -27.89 -5.42 -6.37
CA ALA A 188 -27.41 -5.36 -4.99
C ALA A 188 -25.96 -4.80 -4.87
N GLN A 189 -25.08 -5.09 -5.83
CA GLN A 189 -23.73 -4.54 -5.86
C GLN A 189 -23.73 -3.05 -6.22
N GLU A 190 -24.63 -2.61 -7.09
CA GLU A 190 -24.82 -1.19 -7.40
C GLU A 190 -25.33 -0.42 -6.18
N ASP A 191 -26.27 -1.01 -5.40
CA ASP A 191 -26.78 -0.41 -4.19
C ASP A 191 -25.69 -0.13 -3.16
N TYR A 192 -24.70 -1.02 -3.00
CA TYR A 192 -23.54 -0.75 -2.13
C TYR A 192 -22.71 0.45 -2.61
N ILE A 193 -22.45 0.56 -3.93
CA ILE A 193 -21.71 1.71 -4.46
C ILE A 193 -22.47 2.99 -4.18
N ARG A 194 -23.78 3.00 -4.39
CA ARG A 194 -24.67 4.16 -4.16
C ARG A 194 -24.71 4.57 -2.70
N GLU A 195 -24.88 3.59 -1.80
CA GLU A 195 -24.99 3.84 -0.36
C GLU A 195 -23.71 4.37 0.25
N TYR A 196 -22.55 3.78 -0.13
CA TYR A 196 -21.26 4.13 0.48
C TYR A 196 -20.46 5.18 -0.28
N GLY A 197 -20.86 5.55 -1.49
CA GLY A 197 -20.37 6.72 -2.20
C GLY A 197 -18.97 6.60 -2.80
N PHE A 198 -18.44 5.38 -2.99
CA PHE A 198 -17.11 5.19 -3.58
C PHE A 198 -17.17 4.88 -5.08
N ALA A 199 -16.51 5.73 -5.87
CA ALA A 199 -16.23 5.43 -7.28
C ALA A 199 -15.02 4.52 -7.43
N TRP A 200 -14.06 4.56 -6.47
CA TRP A 200 -12.86 3.74 -6.48
C TRP A 200 -12.28 3.52 -5.09
N GLY A 201 -12.02 2.25 -4.77
CA GLY A 201 -11.47 1.88 -3.47
C GLY A 201 -12.48 2.01 -2.34
N CYS A 202 -12.00 1.89 -1.09
CA CYS A 202 -12.81 2.04 0.11
C CYS A 202 -11.89 2.16 1.33
N ASP A 203 -12.18 3.12 2.23
CA ASP A 203 -11.38 3.35 3.44
C ASP A 203 -12.14 3.04 4.73
N ILE A 204 -13.37 2.50 4.67
CA ILE A 204 -14.28 2.37 5.82
C ILE A 204 -13.64 1.60 6.97
N CYS A 205 -13.03 0.45 6.72
CA CYS A 205 -12.40 -0.37 7.76
C CYS A 205 -11.16 0.31 8.36
N GLN A 206 -10.40 1.06 7.56
CA GLN A 206 -9.25 1.83 8.01
C GLN A 206 -9.68 3.00 8.89
N LEU A 207 -10.68 3.77 8.45
CA LEU A 207 -11.23 4.90 9.18
C LEU A 207 -11.98 4.49 10.46
N ALA A 208 -12.53 3.29 10.53
CA ALA A 208 -13.18 2.77 11.73
C ALA A 208 -12.18 2.25 12.79
N CYS A 209 -10.92 2.04 12.43
CA CYS A 209 -9.91 1.50 13.33
C CYS A 209 -9.50 2.54 14.39
N PRO A 210 -9.62 2.24 15.71
CA PRO A 210 -9.24 3.19 16.75
C PRO A 210 -7.74 3.52 16.76
N MET A 211 -6.90 2.59 16.33
CA MET A 211 -5.45 2.83 16.22
C MET A 211 -5.15 3.80 15.06
N THR A 212 -5.80 3.61 13.90
CA THR A 212 -5.69 4.54 12.78
C THR A 212 -6.29 5.90 13.12
N GLN A 213 -7.41 5.94 13.82
CA GLN A 213 -8.01 7.18 14.30
C GLN A 213 -7.12 7.94 15.29
N LYS A 214 -6.31 7.23 16.09
CA LYS A 214 -5.30 7.87 16.95
C LYS A 214 -4.26 8.62 16.10
N ALA A 215 -3.77 7.99 15.02
CA ALA A 215 -2.83 8.63 14.10
C ALA A 215 -3.45 9.88 13.42
N ILE A 216 -4.70 9.79 12.94
CA ILE A 216 -5.41 10.94 12.34
C ILE A 216 -5.52 12.10 13.35
N ARG A 217 -5.97 11.81 14.59
CA ARG A 217 -6.13 12.84 15.62
C ARG A 217 -4.82 13.48 16.09
N SER A 218 -3.68 12.81 15.90
CA SER A 218 -2.37 13.42 16.18
C SER A 218 -1.95 14.46 15.12
N GLY A 219 -2.74 14.63 14.04
CA GLY A 219 -2.46 15.58 12.98
C GLY A 219 -1.31 15.15 12.06
N VAL A 220 -0.89 13.88 12.14
CA VAL A 220 0.21 13.39 11.29
C VAL A 220 -0.24 13.29 9.85
N CYS A 221 0.60 13.76 8.93
CA CYS A 221 0.43 13.55 7.50
C CYS A 221 1.73 13.03 6.90
N THR A 222 1.65 12.54 5.65
CA THR A 222 2.85 12.08 4.94
C THR A 222 3.88 13.20 4.80
N PRO A 223 5.18 12.93 5.03
CA PRO A 223 6.24 13.87 4.68
C PRO A 223 6.51 13.92 3.17
N ILE A 224 6.04 12.94 2.40
CA ILE A 224 6.36 12.74 0.98
C ILE A 224 5.54 13.69 0.12
N GLY A 225 6.22 14.63 -0.57
CA GLY A 225 5.60 15.65 -1.43
C GLY A 225 4.73 15.05 -2.53
N PHE A 226 5.18 13.95 -3.15
CA PHE A 226 4.46 13.25 -4.21
C PHE A 226 2.98 12.98 -3.89
N PHE A 227 2.65 12.61 -2.64
CA PHE A 227 1.27 12.31 -2.25
C PHE A 227 0.45 13.55 -1.88
N LYS A 228 1.07 14.72 -1.79
CA LYS A 228 0.41 16.00 -1.51
C LYS A 228 -0.02 16.72 -2.77
N GLU A 229 0.57 16.36 -3.90
CA GLU A 229 0.37 17.03 -5.18
C GLU A 229 -0.77 16.36 -5.98
N ASP A 230 -1.40 17.14 -6.87
CA ASP A 230 -2.35 16.68 -7.88
C ASP A 230 -3.47 15.77 -7.35
N ARG A 231 -3.96 16.02 -6.14
CA ARG A 231 -4.95 15.16 -5.48
C ARG A 231 -6.34 15.29 -6.10
N ILE A 232 -7.01 14.15 -6.24
CA ILE A 232 -8.40 14.04 -6.69
C ILE A 232 -9.20 13.31 -5.62
N ALA A 233 -9.86 14.04 -4.73
CA ALA A 233 -10.74 13.45 -3.74
C ALA A 233 -12.11 13.13 -4.35
N LEU A 234 -12.67 14.06 -5.14
CA LEU A 234 -13.94 13.90 -5.84
C LEU A 234 -13.69 13.81 -7.35
N LEU A 235 -13.97 12.63 -7.92
CA LEU A 235 -13.91 12.38 -9.35
C LEU A 235 -15.32 12.49 -9.95
N THR A 236 -15.42 13.17 -11.09
CA THR A 236 -16.65 13.24 -11.91
C THR A 236 -16.42 12.58 -13.26
N ALA A 237 -17.51 12.18 -13.92
CA ALA A 237 -17.44 11.60 -15.27
C ALA A 237 -16.83 12.61 -16.27
N GLU A 238 -17.15 13.88 -16.14
CA GLU A 238 -16.59 14.97 -16.96
C GLU A 238 -15.08 15.06 -16.78
N ARG A 239 -14.59 15.14 -15.51
CA ARG A 239 -13.16 15.19 -15.22
C ARG A 239 -12.44 13.95 -15.76
N LEU A 240 -13.01 12.75 -15.53
CA LEU A 240 -12.43 11.49 -16.02
C LEU A 240 -12.33 11.42 -17.54
N ASN A 241 -13.36 11.90 -18.27
CA ASN A 241 -13.36 11.93 -19.73
C ASN A 241 -12.41 12.98 -20.27
N GLY A 242 -12.25 14.12 -19.60
CA GLY A 242 -11.34 15.19 -19.96
C GLY A 242 -9.86 14.89 -19.73
N MET A 243 -9.51 13.86 -18.95
CA MET A 243 -8.12 13.46 -18.74
C MET A 243 -7.48 12.96 -20.04
N SER A 244 -6.30 13.47 -20.36
CA SER A 244 -5.42 12.89 -21.38
C SER A 244 -5.05 11.44 -21.00
N LYS A 245 -4.48 10.71 -21.95
CA LYS A 245 -4.03 9.33 -21.71
C LYS A 245 -2.91 9.28 -20.66
N GLU A 246 -2.03 10.26 -20.69
CA GLU A 246 -0.90 10.41 -19.77
C GLU A 246 -1.38 10.73 -18.36
N GLU A 247 -2.25 11.73 -18.20
CA GLU A 247 -2.85 12.10 -16.92
C GLU A 247 -3.61 10.93 -16.29
N PHE A 248 -4.40 10.21 -17.09
CA PHE A 248 -5.12 9.04 -16.59
C PHE A 248 -4.16 7.93 -16.12
N ARG A 249 -3.12 7.62 -16.92
CA ARG A 249 -2.13 6.59 -16.59
C ARG A 249 -1.32 6.92 -15.32
N ALA A 250 -1.15 8.20 -15.03
CA ALA A 250 -0.43 8.64 -13.83
C ALA A 250 -1.22 8.42 -12.53
N ARG A 251 -2.46 7.91 -12.59
CA ARG A 251 -3.33 7.70 -11.42
C ARG A 251 -3.37 6.26 -10.96
N ALA A 252 -3.35 6.04 -9.64
CA ALA A 252 -3.46 4.70 -9.05
C ALA A 252 -4.78 3.97 -9.42
N PHE A 253 -5.82 4.69 -9.79
CA PHE A 253 -7.08 4.10 -10.26
C PHE A 253 -7.09 3.73 -11.76
N SER A 254 -5.99 3.90 -12.50
CA SER A 254 -5.95 3.71 -13.96
C SER A 254 -5.83 2.25 -14.41
N TRP A 255 -5.31 1.36 -13.57
CA TRP A 255 -4.89 0.02 -13.95
C TRP A 255 -6.01 -0.92 -14.45
N ARG A 256 -7.27 -0.64 -14.12
CA ARG A 256 -8.46 -1.34 -14.65
C ARG A 256 -9.05 -0.68 -15.89
N GLY A 257 -8.55 0.48 -16.31
CA GLY A 257 -9.14 1.32 -17.36
C GLY A 257 -10.27 2.19 -16.85
N LYS A 258 -10.84 3.03 -17.74
CA LYS A 258 -11.90 4.00 -17.38
C LYS A 258 -13.28 3.36 -17.12
N GLN A 259 -13.54 2.16 -17.66
CA GLN A 259 -14.87 1.55 -17.66
C GLN A 259 -15.46 1.31 -16.23
N PRO A 260 -14.74 0.71 -15.27
CA PRO A 260 -15.28 0.55 -13.92
C PRO A 260 -15.58 1.89 -13.25
N LEU A 261 -14.72 2.89 -13.44
CA LEU A 261 -14.91 4.24 -12.89
C LEU A 261 -16.16 4.92 -13.47
N LEU A 262 -16.33 4.90 -14.79
CA LEU A 262 -17.50 5.52 -15.46
C LEU A 262 -18.79 4.85 -14.99
N ARG A 263 -18.84 3.52 -14.91
CA ARG A 263 -19.98 2.77 -14.37
C ARG A 263 -20.31 3.21 -12.94
N ASN A 264 -19.29 3.27 -12.06
CA ASN A 264 -19.51 3.62 -10.66
C ASN A 264 -19.95 5.09 -10.51
N LEU A 265 -19.39 6.01 -11.29
CA LEU A 265 -19.81 7.41 -11.31
C LEU A 265 -21.26 7.57 -11.82
N GLU A 266 -21.67 6.77 -12.81
CA GLU A 266 -23.08 6.75 -13.26
C GLU A 266 -24.02 6.25 -12.15
N ILE A 267 -23.64 5.20 -11.41
CA ILE A 267 -24.40 4.68 -10.26
C ILE A 267 -24.53 5.77 -9.18
N LEU A 268 -23.48 6.52 -8.90
CA LEU A 268 -23.47 7.58 -7.89
C LEU A 268 -24.26 8.83 -8.31
N SER A 269 -24.61 8.97 -9.58
CA SER A 269 -25.40 10.10 -10.10
C SER A 269 -26.91 9.86 -10.11
N LYS A 270 -27.35 8.63 -9.87
CA LYS A 270 -28.76 8.18 -9.81
C LYS A 270 -29.27 8.22 -8.37
#